data_69083754da9570ed5ccae0be776d74e7
#
_entry.id   69083754da9570ed5ccae0be776d74e7
#
_cell.length_a   1.000
_cell.length_b   1.000
_cell.length_c   1.000
_cell.angle_alpha   90.00
_cell.angle_beta   90.00
_cell.angle_gamma   90.00
#
_symmetry.space_group_name_H-M   'P 1'
#
loop_
_entity.id
_entity.type
_entity.pdbx_description
1 polymer ?
#
loop_
_entity_poly.entity_id
_entity_poly.type
_entity_poly.pdbx_seq_one_letter_code
_entity_poly.pdbx_strand_id
1 'polypeptide(L)'
;MKRMAGLIAALVQAALIAACGGEESNTTPIAIVGPVTGQYASFGAQMKNGGELAVEDINEAGGVLGKKLDLDIGDDACDPKQAVAVANQMTGNGVALVAGHYCSGSSIPASSVYAESDMVQISPASTNPAFTDDRAGPNIYRVCGRDDQQGGVAGKYLSKNFADKNIAIVHDKTAYGKGLADETKKALNEAGKQEALTEAITAGEKDYSALVSKLKQANIDVLFLGGYHTEAGLIVRQMRDQGLATILMGGDALITQEYWSITGPAGEGTLMTFSPDPRKNPAAAEVVKRFKDKGIEPEGYVLYTYAAVQAWKQAVEKAQSTASADVVKALNDTEFNTVIGKFKFNEKGDPNLPPYAVYRWSNGTYEEIGEEAAKPAG
;
A
#
# COMPACT_ATOMS: atom_id res chain seq x y z
N MET A 1 -83.42 5.41 34.07
CA MET A 1 -82.91 5.69 32.71
C MET A 1 -81.41 5.76 32.82
N LYS A 2 -80.78 4.61 32.79
CA LYS A 2 -79.32 4.37 32.87
C LYS A 2 -78.98 3.56 31.62
N ARG A 3 -77.81 3.78 31.03
CA ARG A 3 -77.09 3.04 29.95
C ARG A 3 -77.10 3.82 28.64
N MET A 4 -76.01 4.59 28.50
CA MET A 4 -75.26 4.80 27.23
C MET A 4 -74.10 5.77 27.54
N ALA A 5 -73.02 5.23 28.10
CA ALA A 5 -71.76 5.91 28.24
C ALA A 5 -70.68 4.82 28.37
N GLY A 6 -70.19 4.33 27.29
CA GLY A 6 -69.15 3.28 27.38
C GLY A 6 -68.78 2.64 26.04
N LEU A 7 -68.44 3.44 24.99
CA LEU A 7 -67.93 2.87 23.73
C LEU A 7 -67.15 3.87 22.84
N ILE A 8 -66.38 4.79 23.42
CA ILE A 8 -65.50 5.75 22.65
C ILE A 8 -64.11 5.86 23.33
N ALA A 9 -63.60 4.86 23.97
CA ALA A 9 -62.26 4.93 24.58
C ALA A 9 -61.24 3.84 24.10
N ALA A 10 -61.51 3.18 22.98
CA ALA A 10 -60.68 2.04 22.54
C ALA A 10 -60.07 2.20 21.11
N LEU A 11 -60.05 3.40 20.51
CA LEU A 11 -59.60 3.60 19.11
C LEU A 11 -58.48 4.64 18.95
N VAL A 12 -57.79 5.07 20.01
CA VAL A 12 -56.71 6.07 19.89
C VAL A 12 -55.32 5.53 20.31
N GLN A 13 -55.15 4.24 20.59
CA GLN A 13 -53.86 3.68 21.01
C GLN A 13 -53.16 2.80 19.98
N ALA A 14 -53.56 2.79 18.70
CA ALA A 14 -52.94 1.96 17.66
C ALA A 14 -52.15 2.76 16.60
N ALA A 15 -51.79 4.03 16.84
CA ALA A 15 -51.16 4.90 15.85
C ALA A 15 -49.82 5.53 16.32
N LEU A 16 -49.11 4.92 17.28
CA LEU A 16 -47.82 5.47 17.79
C LEU A 16 -46.68 4.44 17.82
N ILE A 17 -46.71 3.41 16.98
CA ILE A 17 -45.58 2.46 16.82
C ILE A 17 -45.19 2.40 15.32
N ALA A 18 -44.92 3.55 14.72
CA ALA A 18 -44.38 3.59 13.36
C ALA A 18 -43.55 4.87 13.15
N ALA A 19 -42.57 5.15 14.02
CA ALA A 19 -41.60 6.22 13.79
C ALA A 19 -40.30 5.98 14.55
N CYS A 20 -39.75 4.75 14.46
CA CYS A 20 -38.36 4.47 14.66
C CYS A 20 -37.86 3.66 13.46
N GLY A 21 -38.22 4.08 12.26
CA GLY A 21 -37.47 3.78 11.05
C GLY A 21 -36.28 4.73 11.09
N GLY A 22 -35.12 4.26 11.53
CA GLY A 22 -33.87 4.98 11.26
C GLY A 22 -33.85 5.24 9.77
N GLU A 23 -33.62 6.48 9.34
CA GLU A 23 -33.34 6.78 7.94
C GLU A 23 -32.22 5.85 7.52
N GLU A 24 -32.50 4.87 6.67
CA GLU A 24 -31.42 4.09 6.03
C GLU A 24 -30.52 5.10 5.34
N SER A 25 -29.27 5.19 5.81
CA SER A 25 -28.29 6.07 5.16
C SER A 25 -28.29 5.80 3.66
N ASN A 26 -28.48 6.86 2.88
CA ASN A 26 -28.46 6.77 1.41
C ASN A 26 -27.03 6.63 0.86
N THR A 27 -26.06 6.47 1.75
CA THR A 27 -24.64 6.30 1.43
C THR A 27 -24.07 5.04 2.10
N THR A 28 -22.99 4.50 1.51
CA THR A 28 -22.17 3.44 2.08
C THR A 28 -20.82 4.04 2.47
N PRO A 29 -20.47 4.13 3.77
CA PRO A 29 -19.20 4.67 4.20
C PRO A 29 -18.07 3.69 3.91
N ILE A 30 -16.97 4.22 3.37
CA ILE A 30 -15.70 3.54 3.18
C ILE A 30 -14.56 4.45 3.63
N ALA A 31 -13.37 3.90 3.90
CA ALA A 31 -12.22 4.69 4.32
C ALA A 31 -10.96 4.39 3.49
N ILE A 32 -10.16 5.44 3.29
CA ILE A 32 -8.76 5.33 2.89
C ILE A 32 -7.93 5.64 4.13
N VAL A 33 -7.04 4.74 4.51
CA VAL A 33 -6.22 4.90 5.71
C VAL A 33 -4.74 4.72 5.37
N GLY A 34 -3.93 5.72 5.69
CA GLY A 34 -2.49 5.70 5.44
C GLY A 34 -1.79 6.92 6.04
N PRO A 35 -0.50 7.17 5.74
CA PRO A 35 0.27 8.25 6.32
C PRO A 35 -0.06 9.60 5.65
N VAL A 36 -1.17 10.22 6.03
CA VAL A 36 -1.60 11.51 5.46
C VAL A 36 -0.67 12.65 5.93
N THR A 37 -0.09 12.50 7.10
CA THR A 37 0.91 13.41 7.66
C THR A 37 2.24 12.73 7.93
N GLY A 38 3.27 13.52 8.31
CA GLY A 38 4.60 13.00 8.64
C GLY A 38 5.52 12.85 7.44
N GLN A 39 6.63 12.13 7.66
CA GLN A 39 7.70 12.02 6.65
C GLN A 39 7.36 11.15 5.44
N TYR A 40 6.26 10.42 5.48
CA TYR A 40 5.77 9.56 4.41
C TYR A 40 4.46 10.07 3.79
N ALA A 41 4.13 11.34 4.01
CA ALA A 41 2.88 11.95 3.56
C ALA A 41 2.66 11.90 2.03
N SER A 42 3.73 11.80 1.23
CA SER A 42 3.61 11.60 -0.22
C SER A 42 2.87 10.30 -0.57
N PHE A 43 3.08 9.24 0.19
CA PHE A 43 2.33 7.99 0.00
C PHE A 43 0.87 8.10 0.45
N GLY A 44 0.61 8.85 1.54
CA GLY A 44 -0.75 9.18 1.93
C GLY A 44 -1.49 9.97 0.84
N ALA A 45 -0.81 10.91 0.18
CA ALA A 45 -1.35 11.64 -0.96
C ALA A 45 -1.64 10.72 -2.15
N GLN A 46 -0.75 9.75 -2.47
CA GLN A 46 -0.99 8.75 -3.50
C GLN A 46 -2.26 7.93 -3.19
N MET A 47 -2.40 7.43 -1.97
CA MET A 47 -3.56 6.66 -1.56
C MET A 47 -4.85 7.48 -1.61
N LYS A 48 -4.81 8.70 -1.08
CA LYS A 48 -5.94 9.63 -1.10
C LYS A 48 -6.39 9.91 -2.54
N ASN A 49 -5.48 10.28 -3.43
CA ASN A 49 -5.79 10.55 -4.83
C ASN A 49 -6.44 9.34 -5.50
N GLY A 50 -5.90 8.13 -5.29
CA GLY A 50 -6.45 6.89 -5.84
C GLY A 50 -7.85 6.59 -5.33
N GLY A 51 -8.07 6.73 -4.03
CA GLY A 51 -9.36 6.49 -3.39
C GLY A 51 -10.42 7.53 -3.76
N GLU A 52 -10.07 8.82 -3.75
CA GLU A 52 -10.98 9.90 -4.12
C GLU A 52 -11.51 9.75 -5.55
N LEU A 53 -10.61 9.47 -6.53
CA LEU A 53 -11.06 9.27 -7.90
C LEU A 53 -11.87 7.98 -8.07
N ALA A 54 -11.54 6.90 -7.37
CA ALA A 54 -12.35 5.68 -7.40
C ALA A 54 -13.76 5.91 -6.89
N VAL A 55 -13.89 6.66 -5.78
CA VAL A 55 -15.21 7.03 -5.22
C VAL A 55 -15.99 7.96 -6.14
N GLU A 56 -15.32 8.96 -6.73
CA GLU A 56 -15.92 9.86 -7.72
C GLU A 56 -16.49 9.07 -8.89
N ASP A 57 -15.70 8.19 -9.53
CA ASP A 57 -16.12 7.38 -10.67
C ASP A 57 -17.28 6.45 -10.33
N ILE A 58 -17.22 5.79 -9.17
CA ILE A 58 -18.29 4.91 -8.71
C ILE A 58 -19.57 5.70 -8.45
N ASN A 59 -19.43 6.87 -7.83
CA ASN A 59 -20.59 7.73 -7.53
C ASN A 59 -21.21 8.34 -8.77
N GLU A 60 -20.40 8.71 -9.77
CA GLU A 60 -20.90 9.16 -11.09
C GLU A 60 -21.67 8.05 -11.80
N ALA A 61 -21.21 6.80 -11.67
CA ALA A 61 -21.89 5.62 -12.23
C ALA A 61 -23.15 5.17 -11.47
N GLY A 62 -23.57 5.88 -10.41
CA GLY A 62 -24.77 5.56 -9.63
C GLY A 62 -24.52 4.90 -8.27
N GLY A 63 -23.25 4.76 -7.86
CA GLY A 63 -22.88 4.18 -6.58
C GLY A 63 -22.76 2.66 -6.61
N VAL A 64 -22.84 2.03 -5.43
CA VAL A 64 -22.81 0.58 -5.25
C VAL A 64 -24.16 0.13 -4.72
N LEU A 65 -24.83 -0.81 -5.39
CA LEU A 65 -26.20 -1.24 -5.08
C LEU A 65 -27.19 -0.07 -4.96
N GLY A 66 -26.99 1.00 -5.75
CA GLY A 66 -27.83 2.20 -5.76
C GLY A 66 -27.54 3.20 -4.63
N LYS A 67 -26.57 2.93 -3.76
CA LYS A 67 -26.11 3.85 -2.72
C LYS A 67 -24.78 4.51 -3.11
N LYS A 68 -24.65 5.81 -2.89
CA LYS A 68 -23.39 6.53 -3.09
C LYS A 68 -22.37 6.11 -2.03
N LEU A 69 -21.08 6.11 -2.39
CA LEU A 69 -20.00 5.95 -1.42
C LEU A 69 -19.76 7.28 -0.69
N ASP A 70 -19.56 7.20 0.61
CA ASP A 70 -19.11 8.29 1.46
C ASP A 70 -17.68 7.97 1.93
N LEU A 71 -16.72 8.88 1.65
CA LEU A 71 -15.29 8.62 1.85
C LEU A 71 -14.78 9.28 3.12
N ASP A 72 -14.29 8.47 4.05
CA ASP A 72 -13.54 8.90 5.22
C ASP A 72 -12.02 8.76 4.96
N ILE A 73 -11.20 9.64 5.54
CA ILE A 73 -9.74 9.60 5.43
C ILE A 73 -9.14 9.46 6.83
N GLY A 74 -8.40 8.38 7.04
CA GLY A 74 -7.68 8.12 8.29
C GLY A 74 -6.18 8.36 8.15
N ASP A 75 -5.60 9.04 9.13
CA ASP A 75 -4.14 9.29 9.18
C ASP A 75 -3.49 8.41 10.25
N ASP A 76 -2.64 7.49 9.84
CA ASP A 76 -1.84 6.63 10.72
C ASP A 76 -0.38 7.07 10.87
N ALA A 77 0.06 8.08 10.11
CA ALA A 77 1.43 8.59 10.06
C ALA A 77 2.53 7.49 9.94
N CYS A 78 2.18 6.27 9.48
CA CYS A 78 3.01 5.05 9.57
C CYS A 78 3.42 4.66 11.01
N ASP A 79 2.71 5.13 12.02
CA ASP A 79 2.93 4.73 13.41
C ASP A 79 2.01 3.57 13.79
N PRO A 80 2.55 2.44 14.27
CA PRO A 80 1.75 1.27 14.61
C PRO A 80 0.68 1.50 15.66
N LYS A 81 0.93 2.40 16.63
CA LYS A 81 -0.04 2.71 17.71
C LYS A 81 -1.16 3.61 17.17
N GLN A 82 -0.80 4.62 16.36
CA GLN A 82 -1.76 5.48 15.70
C GLN A 82 -2.63 4.66 14.73
N ALA A 83 -2.05 3.70 14.00
CA ALA A 83 -2.78 2.80 13.12
C ALA A 83 -3.89 2.01 13.86
N VAL A 84 -3.59 1.47 15.03
CA VAL A 84 -4.60 0.80 15.88
C VAL A 84 -5.68 1.78 16.36
N ALA A 85 -5.31 3.01 16.73
CA ALA A 85 -6.28 4.03 17.16
C ALA A 85 -7.22 4.41 16.00
N VAL A 86 -6.67 4.63 14.80
CA VAL A 86 -7.45 4.92 13.59
C VAL A 86 -8.32 3.72 13.20
N ALA A 87 -7.82 2.49 13.33
CA ALA A 87 -8.62 1.30 13.06
C ALA A 87 -9.86 1.23 13.98
N ASN A 88 -9.70 1.52 15.27
CA ASN A 88 -10.84 1.61 16.20
C ASN A 88 -11.82 2.75 15.84
N GLN A 89 -11.31 3.87 15.32
CA GLN A 89 -12.17 4.94 14.82
C GLN A 89 -12.98 4.50 13.60
N MET A 90 -12.35 3.87 12.62
CA MET A 90 -13.01 3.39 11.40
C MET A 90 -14.07 2.32 11.71
N THR A 91 -13.77 1.41 12.66
CA THR A 91 -14.77 0.43 13.12
C THR A 91 -15.94 1.11 13.85
N GLY A 92 -15.66 2.13 14.65
CA GLY A 92 -16.70 2.95 15.30
C GLY A 92 -17.58 3.72 14.31
N ASN A 93 -17.03 4.16 13.19
CA ASN A 93 -17.75 4.82 12.10
C ASN A 93 -18.55 3.84 11.22
N GLY A 94 -18.35 2.53 11.39
CA GLY A 94 -19.09 1.50 10.65
C GLY A 94 -18.78 1.49 9.15
N VAL A 95 -17.53 1.82 8.73
CA VAL A 95 -17.16 1.77 7.32
C VAL A 95 -17.21 0.34 6.78
N ALA A 96 -17.65 0.16 5.54
CA ALA A 96 -17.79 -1.14 4.91
C ALA A 96 -16.47 -1.67 4.31
N LEU A 97 -15.52 -0.77 4.04
CA LEU A 97 -14.19 -1.05 3.52
C LEU A 97 -13.17 -0.11 4.14
N VAL A 98 -12.02 -0.64 4.54
CA VAL A 98 -10.79 0.12 4.70
C VAL A 98 -9.85 -0.23 3.55
N ALA A 99 -9.62 0.67 2.60
CA ALA A 99 -8.54 0.58 1.63
C ALA A 99 -7.27 1.18 2.25
N GLY A 100 -6.45 0.34 2.83
CA GLY A 100 -5.32 0.73 3.70
C GLY A 100 -4.82 -0.46 4.52
N HIS A 101 -3.85 -0.24 5.37
CA HIS A 101 -2.95 0.90 5.47
C HIS A 101 -1.83 0.84 4.42
N TYR A 102 -0.97 1.85 4.39
CA TYR A 102 0.20 1.85 3.50
C TYR A 102 1.35 1.02 4.08
N CYS A 103 1.83 1.43 5.24
CA CYS A 103 2.98 0.82 5.89
C CYS A 103 2.63 -0.56 6.47
N SER A 104 3.48 -1.58 6.21
CA SER A 104 3.29 -2.92 6.79
C SER A 104 3.24 -2.90 8.32
N GLY A 105 4.05 -2.01 8.95
CA GLY A 105 4.04 -1.80 10.41
C GLY A 105 2.74 -1.20 10.95
N SER A 106 1.92 -0.59 10.10
CA SER A 106 0.57 -0.10 10.41
C SER A 106 -0.49 -1.15 10.11
N SER A 107 -0.43 -1.76 8.91
CA SER A 107 -1.44 -2.75 8.48
C SER A 107 -1.51 -3.97 9.40
N ILE A 108 -0.36 -4.51 9.82
CA ILE A 108 -0.31 -5.73 10.63
C ILE A 108 -1.06 -5.56 11.96
N PRO A 109 -0.76 -4.58 12.83
CA PRO A 109 -1.50 -4.44 14.07
C PRO A 109 -2.95 -3.95 13.87
N ALA A 110 -3.23 -3.10 12.87
CA ALA A 110 -4.59 -2.64 12.58
C ALA A 110 -5.49 -3.77 12.08
N SER A 111 -4.93 -4.77 11.36
CA SER A 111 -5.70 -5.89 10.82
C SER A 111 -6.41 -6.71 11.90
N SER A 112 -5.84 -6.78 13.11
CA SER A 112 -6.48 -7.46 14.25
C SER A 112 -7.77 -6.75 14.66
N VAL A 113 -7.76 -5.41 14.70
CA VAL A 113 -8.97 -4.61 15.03
C VAL A 113 -10.05 -4.79 13.97
N TYR A 114 -9.66 -4.77 12.70
CA TYR A 114 -10.61 -4.97 11.59
C TYR A 114 -11.15 -6.41 11.55
N ALA A 115 -10.31 -7.40 11.85
CA ALA A 115 -10.73 -8.79 11.92
C ALA A 115 -11.73 -9.05 13.07
N GLU A 116 -11.48 -8.50 14.25
CA GLU A 116 -12.37 -8.59 15.42
C GLU A 116 -13.73 -7.91 15.19
N SER A 117 -13.77 -6.92 14.29
CA SER A 117 -14.98 -6.15 13.96
C SER A 117 -15.65 -6.59 12.66
N ASP A 118 -15.22 -7.72 12.07
CA ASP A 118 -15.70 -8.22 10.77
C ASP A 118 -15.63 -7.17 9.64
N MET A 119 -14.68 -6.22 9.71
CA MET A 119 -14.53 -5.15 8.72
C MET A 119 -13.54 -5.54 7.63
N VAL A 120 -13.91 -5.35 6.36
CA VAL A 120 -13.02 -5.67 5.23
C VAL A 120 -11.88 -4.68 5.15
N GLN A 121 -10.65 -5.19 5.19
CA GLN A 121 -9.42 -4.44 4.90
C GLN A 121 -8.80 -4.93 3.60
N ILE A 122 -8.46 -4.01 2.71
CA ILE A 122 -7.68 -4.29 1.49
C ILE A 122 -6.52 -3.32 1.43
N SER A 123 -5.30 -3.77 1.80
CA SER A 123 -4.12 -2.91 1.68
C SER A 123 -3.66 -2.79 0.23
N PRO A 124 -3.45 -1.57 -0.27
CA PRO A 124 -2.85 -1.38 -1.60
C PRO A 124 -1.33 -1.53 -1.62
N ALA A 125 -0.64 -1.50 -0.46
CA ALA A 125 0.80 -1.26 -0.39
C ALA A 125 1.57 -2.05 0.65
N SER A 126 0.93 -2.73 1.60
CA SER A 126 1.63 -3.49 2.64
C SER A 126 2.17 -4.81 2.10
N THR A 127 3.46 -4.85 1.83
CA THR A 127 4.14 -5.94 1.14
C THR A 127 4.71 -7.03 2.05
N ASN A 128 4.87 -6.75 3.37
CA ASN A 128 5.45 -7.72 4.29
C ASN A 128 4.64 -9.03 4.32
N PRO A 129 5.28 -10.20 4.17
CA PRO A 129 4.61 -11.51 4.19
C PRO A 129 3.77 -11.76 5.43
N ALA A 130 4.19 -11.31 6.62
CA ALA A 130 3.48 -11.53 7.87
C ALA A 130 2.05 -10.97 7.87
N PHE A 131 1.74 -9.97 7.04
CA PHE A 131 0.39 -9.41 6.95
C PHE A 131 -0.66 -10.44 6.51
N THR A 132 -0.27 -11.41 5.69
CA THR A 132 -1.16 -12.46 5.18
C THR A 132 -0.73 -13.88 5.56
N ASP A 133 0.53 -14.12 5.93
CA ASP A 133 0.96 -15.41 6.49
C ASP A 133 0.42 -15.60 7.92
N ASP A 134 0.44 -14.54 8.73
CA ASP A 134 -0.15 -14.48 10.06
C ASP A 134 -1.51 -13.73 10.03
N ARG A 135 -2.29 -14.00 8.99
CA ARG A 135 -3.53 -13.29 8.66
C ARG A 135 -4.49 -13.23 9.84
N ALA A 136 -4.81 -12.02 10.30
CA ALA A 136 -5.65 -11.80 11.48
C ALA A 136 -7.09 -12.32 11.32
N GLY A 137 -7.62 -12.32 10.08
CA GLY A 137 -8.97 -12.80 9.77
C GLY A 137 -9.22 -12.99 8.28
N PRO A 138 -10.31 -13.67 7.90
CA PRO A 138 -10.64 -13.94 6.50
C PRO A 138 -10.99 -12.68 5.69
N ASN A 139 -11.24 -11.56 6.37
CA ASN A 139 -11.60 -10.25 5.83
C ASN A 139 -10.40 -9.34 5.53
N ILE A 140 -9.16 -9.84 5.65
CA ILE A 140 -7.91 -9.10 5.45
C ILE A 140 -7.28 -9.49 4.11
N TYR A 141 -6.99 -8.50 3.25
CA TYR A 141 -6.48 -8.69 1.89
C TYR A 141 -5.42 -7.65 1.54
N ARG A 142 -4.65 -7.91 0.48
CA ARG A 142 -3.81 -6.92 -0.21
C ARG A 142 -4.04 -6.97 -1.72
N VAL A 143 -3.78 -5.87 -2.42
CA VAL A 143 -3.75 -5.84 -3.89
C VAL A 143 -2.37 -5.50 -4.46
N CYS A 144 -1.33 -5.49 -3.62
CA CYS A 144 0.08 -5.38 -3.99
C CYS A 144 0.79 -6.73 -3.91
N GLY A 145 2.03 -6.79 -4.39
CA GLY A 145 2.89 -7.97 -4.25
C GLY A 145 3.42 -8.16 -2.82
N ARG A 146 4.34 -9.13 -2.67
CA ARG A 146 4.93 -9.53 -1.37
C ARG A 146 6.44 -9.34 -1.37
N ASP A 147 7.02 -9.06 -0.19
CA ASP A 147 8.46 -8.84 -0.03
C ASP A 147 9.31 -10.10 -0.27
N ASP A 148 8.75 -11.31 -0.08
CA ASP A 148 9.44 -12.55 -0.43
C ASP A 148 9.65 -12.69 -1.95
N GLN A 149 8.71 -12.20 -2.77
CA GLN A 149 8.87 -12.11 -4.22
C GLN A 149 9.79 -10.96 -4.60
N GLN A 150 9.61 -9.79 -4.00
CA GLN A 150 10.37 -8.58 -4.26
C GLN A 150 11.84 -8.75 -3.89
N GLY A 151 12.13 -9.25 -2.68
CA GLY A 151 13.47 -9.56 -2.22
C GLY A 151 14.12 -10.67 -3.06
N GLY A 152 13.33 -11.65 -3.53
CA GLY A 152 13.78 -12.66 -4.47
C GLY A 152 14.30 -12.08 -5.78
N VAL A 153 13.60 -11.09 -6.34
CA VAL A 153 14.04 -10.35 -7.56
C VAL A 153 15.28 -9.52 -7.26
N ALA A 154 15.27 -8.75 -6.17
CA ALA A 154 16.39 -7.89 -5.78
C ALA A 154 17.68 -8.70 -5.52
N GLY A 155 17.61 -9.78 -4.74
CA GLY A 155 18.77 -10.62 -4.41
C GLY A 155 19.37 -11.30 -5.63
N LYS A 156 18.54 -11.84 -6.52
CA LYS A 156 18.99 -12.41 -7.80
C LYS A 156 19.63 -11.36 -8.71
N TYR A 157 19.02 -10.18 -8.80
CA TYR A 157 19.57 -9.07 -9.59
C TYR A 157 20.96 -8.65 -9.07
N LEU A 158 21.08 -8.48 -7.74
CA LEU A 158 22.35 -8.15 -7.09
C LEU A 158 23.42 -9.23 -7.32
N SER A 159 23.08 -10.49 -7.15
CA SER A 159 24.02 -11.61 -7.38
C SER A 159 24.50 -11.68 -8.83
N LYS A 160 23.59 -11.47 -9.80
CA LYS A 160 23.90 -11.55 -11.24
C LYS A 160 24.76 -10.37 -11.73
N ASN A 161 24.33 -9.15 -11.35
CA ASN A 161 24.90 -7.93 -11.93
C ASN A 161 26.05 -7.32 -11.13
N PHE A 162 26.22 -7.73 -9.87
CA PHE A 162 27.25 -7.24 -8.95
C PHE A 162 28.04 -8.38 -8.29
N ALA A 163 28.29 -9.46 -9.07
CA ALA A 163 28.95 -10.68 -8.56
C ALA A 163 30.35 -10.43 -7.99
N ASP A 164 31.10 -9.50 -8.59
CA ASP A 164 32.48 -9.11 -8.20
C ASP A 164 32.52 -7.91 -7.24
N LYS A 165 31.36 -7.40 -6.81
CA LYS A 165 31.23 -6.18 -6.01
C LYS A 165 30.96 -6.48 -4.53
N ASN A 166 31.35 -5.55 -3.66
CA ASN A 166 31.02 -5.58 -2.25
C ASN A 166 29.61 -5.02 -2.04
N ILE A 167 28.71 -5.85 -1.51
CA ILE A 167 27.31 -5.51 -1.28
C ILE A 167 27.06 -5.34 0.21
N ALA A 168 26.42 -4.24 0.61
CA ALA A 168 25.87 -4.07 1.96
C ALA A 168 24.34 -4.28 1.94
N ILE A 169 23.83 -4.92 2.98
CA ILE A 169 22.39 -5.01 3.25
C ILE A 169 22.09 -4.22 4.51
N VAL A 170 21.25 -3.20 4.40
CA VAL A 170 20.89 -2.30 5.49
C VAL A 170 19.36 -2.21 5.59
N HIS A 171 18.84 -2.05 6.82
CA HIS A 171 17.40 -1.86 7.03
C HIS A 171 17.11 -0.78 8.08
N ASP A 172 15.92 -0.21 8.04
CA ASP A 172 15.44 0.87 8.90
C ASP A 172 14.75 0.39 10.20
N LYS A 173 14.77 -0.90 10.49
CA LYS A 173 14.11 -1.57 11.62
C LYS A 173 12.58 -1.61 11.56
N THR A 174 11.94 -0.99 10.57
CA THR A 174 10.49 -1.12 10.39
C THR A 174 10.11 -2.55 9.97
N ALA A 175 8.85 -2.92 10.13
CA ALA A 175 8.36 -4.23 9.68
C ALA A 175 8.58 -4.41 8.16
N TYR A 176 8.33 -3.37 7.35
CA TYR A 176 8.61 -3.38 5.91
C TYR A 176 10.10 -3.48 5.63
N GLY A 177 10.88 -2.49 6.06
CA GLY A 177 12.28 -2.39 5.64
C GLY A 177 13.14 -3.55 6.11
N LYS A 178 12.93 -4.03 7.36
CA LYS A 178 13.61 -5.22 7.85
C LYS A 178 13.17 -6.48 7.09
N GLY A 179 11.87 -6.67 6.86
CA GLY A 179 11.35 -7.83 6.15
C GLY A 179 11.89 -7.93 4.74
N LEU A 180 11.87 -6.84 3.98
CA LEU A 180 12.40 -6.79 2.62
C LEU A 180 13.92 -7.01 2.57
N ALA A 181 14.68 -6.43 3.52
CA ALA A 181 16.13 -6.65 3.60
C ALA A 181 16.47 -8.12 3.91
N ASP A 182 15.74 -8.75 4.82
CA ASP A 182 15.93 -10.17 5.17
C ASP A 182 15.64 -11.09 3.96
N GLU A 183 14.56 -10.86 3.22
CA GLU A 183 14.24 -11.64 2.01
C GLU A 183 15.25 -11.40 0.88
N THR A 184 15.73 -10.16 0.71
CA THR A 184 16.78 -9.83 -0.27
C THR A 184 18.10 -10.51 0.08
N LYS A 185 18.51 -10.46 1.35
CA LYS A 185 19.71 -11.14 1.85
C LYS A 185 19.61 -12.63 1.63
N LYS A 186 18.49 -13.25 1.99
CA LYS A 186 18.24 -14.67 1.78
C LYS A 186 18.40 -15.05 0.31
N ALA A 187 17.74 -14.33 -0.61
CA ALA A 187 17.82 -14.61 -2.04
C ALA A 187 19.23 -14.37 -2.61
N LEU A 188 19.95 -13.35 -2.14
CA LEU A 188 21.34 -13.09 -2.48
C LEU A 188 22.24 -14.28 -2.09
N ASN A 189 22.08 -14.77 -0.85
CA ASN A 189 22.87 -15.88 -0.32
C ASN A 189 22.54 -17.22 -1.00
N GLU A 190 21.27 -17.49 -1.28
CA GLU A 190 20.81 -18.65 -2.05
C GLU A 190 21.37 -18.64 -3.48
N ALA A 191 21.59 -17.46 -4.07
CA ALA A 191 22.24 -17.28 -5.37
C ALA A 191 23.79 -17.37 -5.30
N GLY A 192 24.37 -17.73 -4.14
CA GLY A 192 25.81 -17.97 -3.94
C GLY A 192 26.63 -16.72 -3.66
N LYS A 193 26.02 -15.57 -3.41
CA LYS A 193 26.71 -14.31 -3.08
C LYS A 193 26.44 -13.91 -1.64
N GLN A 194 27.53 -13.65 -0.87
CA GLN A 194 27.40 -13.14 0.50
C GLN A 194 27.54 -11.62 0.51
N GLU A 195 26.79 -10.97 1.37
CA GLU A 195 26.98 -9.55 1.66
C GLU A 195 28.26 -9.32 2.45
N ALA A 196 28.94 -8.20 2.18
CA ALA A 196 30.16 -7.79 2.88
C ALA A 196 29.86 -7.05 4.19
N LEU A 197 28.65 -6.48 4.32
CA LEU A 197 28.24 -5.71 5.49
C LEU A 197 26.73 -5.85 5.71
N THR A 198 26.32 -6.04 6.96
CA THR A 198 24.91 -5.92 7.38
C THR A 198 24.82 -4.89 8.50
N GLU A 199 23.93 -3.91 8.36
CA GLU A 199 23.73 -2.84 9.34
C GLU A 199 22.25 -2.48 9.47
N ALA A 200 21.93 -1.74 10.52
CA ALA A 200 20.60 -1.20 10.73
C ALA A 200 20.68 0.29 11.04
N ILE A 201 19.75 1.06 10.50
CA ILE A 201 19.53 2.46 10.82
C ILE A 201 18.25 2.62 11.65
N THR A 202 17.96 3.82 12.08
CA THR A 202 16.69 4.15 12.72
C THR A 202 15.90 5.07 11.78
N ALA A 203 14.67 4.69 11.45
CA ALA A 203 13.78 5.53 10.65
C ALA A 203 13.58 6.89 11.33
N GLY A 204 13.53 7.96 10.54
CA GLY A 204 13.33 9.33 11.01
C GLY A 204 14.60 10.08 11.41
N GLU A 205 15.76 9.43 11.49
CA GLU A 205 17.05 10.12 11.67
C GLU A 205 17.37 11.00 10.46
N LYS A 206 18.19 12.02 10.69
CA LYS A 206 18.61 12.97 9.63
C LYS A 206 20.10 12.86 9.29
N ASP A 207 20.88 12.25 10.16
CA ASP A 207 22.32 12.05 9.99
C ASP A 207 22.66 10.56 9.94
N TYR A 208 23.16 10.13 8.79
CA TYR A 208 23.61 8.77 8.51
C TYR A 208 25.12 8.71 8.26
N SER A 209 25.89 9.72 8.66
CA SER A 209 27.34 9.82 8.46
C SER A 209 28.11 8.64 9.06
N ALA A 210 27.63 8.08 10.17
CA ALA A 210 28.20 6.86 10.76
C ALA A 210 28.04 5.65 9.85
N LEU A 211 26.87 5.44 9.24
CA LEU A 211 26.63 4.40 8.24
C LEU A 211 27.55 4.63 7.03
N VAL A 212 27.57 5.85 6.48
CA VAL A 212 28.39 6.19 5.30
C VAL A 212 29.87 5.93 5.56
N SER A 213 30.37 6.24 6.77
CA SER A 213 31.76 5.91 7.17
C SER A 213 32.04 4.41 7.17
N LYS A 214 31.10 3.58 7.65
CA LYS A 214 31.20 2.10 7.60
C LYS A 214 31.20 1.60 6.17
N LEU A 215 30.31 2.11 5.30
CA LEU A 215 30.25 1.75 3.86
C LEU A 215 31.60 2.05 3.20
N LYS A 216 32.20 3.22 3.50
CA LYS A 216 33.52 3.60 2.99
C LYS A 216 34.61 2.68 3.46
N GLN A 217 34.67 2.36 4.77
CA GLN A 217 35.68 1.46 5.35
C GLN A 217 35.59 0.05 4.79
N ALA A 218 34.38 -0.45 4.52
CA ALA A 218 34.13 -1.76 3.94
C ALA A 218 34.24 -1.79 2.40
N ASN A 219 34.58 -0.66 1.76
CA ASN A 219 34.64 -0.51 0.30
C ASN A 219 33.37 -1.03 -0.39
N ILE A 220 32.20 -0.58 0.07
CA ILE A 220 30.92 -1.02 -0.46
C ILE A 220 30.64 -0.36 -1.82
N ASP A 221 30.43 -1.19 -2.83
CA ASP A 221 30.07 -0.78 -4.19
C ASP A 221 28.55 -0.59 -4.35
N VAL A 222 27.76 -1.46 -3.69
CA VAL A 222 26.29 -1.45 -3.76
C VAL A 222 25.70 -1.57 -2.37
N LEU A 223 24.79 -0.67 -2.04
CA LEU A 223 23.99 -0.66 -0.83
C LEU A 223 22.57 -1.07 -1.16
N PHE A 224 22.10 -2.23 -0.68
CA PHE A 224 20.66 -2.51 -0.63
C PHE A 224 20.08 -1.96 0.67
N LEU A 225 19.07 -1.10 0.55
CA LEU A 225 18.36 -0.52 1.70
C LEU A 225 16.92 -1.02 1.73
N GLY A 226 16.57 -1.80 2.75
CA GLY A 226 15.19 -2.02 3.15
C GLY A 226 14.72 -0.85 4.00
N GLY A 227 13.90 0.01 3.43
CA GLY A 227 13.44 1.24 4.06
C GLY A 227 12.75 2.17 3.07
N TYR A 228 12.42 3.37 3.53
CA TYR A 228 11.62 4.32 2.77
C TYR A 228 12.48 5.38 2.06
N HIS A 229 11.84 6.13 1.17
CA HIS A 229 12.47 7.12 0.30
C HIS A 229 13.17 8.27 1.04
N THR A 230 12.67 8.68 2.19
CA THR A 230 13.25 9.80 2.97
C THR A 230 14.64 9.45 3.46
N GLU A 231 14.79 8.30 4.13
CA GLU A 231 16.07 7.78 4.62
C GLU A 231 17.01 7.47 3.45
N ALA A 232 16.50 6.79 2.42
CA ALA A 232 17.24 6.46 1.22
C ALA A 232 17.85 7.72 0.57
N GLY A 233 17.03 8.75 0.41
CA GLY A 233 17.47 10.01 -0.19
C GLY A 233 18.54 10.73 0.62
N LEU A 234 18.40 10.77 1.95
CA LEU A 234 19.41 11.36 2.84
C LEU A 234 20.73 10.57 2.82
N ILE A 235 20.66 9.25 2.83
CA ILE A 235 21.84 8.38 2.75
C ILE A 235 22.58 8.61 1.43
N VAL A 236 21.87 8.63 0.30
CA VAL A 236 22.47 8.87 -1.02
C VAL A 236 23.20 10.20 -1.05
N ARG A 237 22.56 11.27 -0.59
CA ARG A 237 23.22 12.59 -0.52
C ARG A 237 24.48 12.55 0.33
N GLN A 238 24.40 12.00 1.55
CA GLN A 238 25.55 11.91 2.45
C GLN A 238 26.66 11.01 1.90
N MET A 239 26.34 9.95 1.16
CA MET A 239 27.34 9.17 0.40
C MET A 239 28.07 10.05 -0.62
N ARG A 240 27.35 10.81 -1.44
CA ARG A 240 27.95 11.71 -2.46
C ARG A 240 28.76 12.83 -1.82
N ASP A 241 28.27 13.45 -0.75
CA ASP A 241 28.98 14.49 0.01
C ASP A 241 30.33 13.98 0.57
N GLN A 242 30.42 12.68 0.90
CA GLN A 242 31.67 12.03 1.35
C GLN A 242 32.48 11.39 0.23
N GLY A 243 32.10 11.64 -1.04
CA GLY A 243 32.81 11.16 -2.23
C GLY A 243 32.64 9.67 -2.52
N LEU A 244 31.58 9.01 -2.00
CA LEU A 244 31.26 7.62 -2.35
C LEU A 244 30.42 7.57 -3.60
N ALA A 245 30.83 6.69 -4.54
CA ALA A 245 30.07 6.37 -5.74
C ALA A 245 29.15 5.13 -5.57
N THR A 246 28.99 4.64 -4.33
CA THR A 246 28.15 3.48 -4.00
C THR A 246 26.77 3.61 -4.61
N ILE A 247 26.31 2.58 -5.34
CA ILE A 247 24.98 2.52 -5.93
C ILE A 247 24.00 2.16 -4.83
N LEU A 248 22.90 2.93 -4.69
CA LEU A 248 21.80 2.52 -3.82
C LEU A 248 20.82 1.67 -4.63
N MET A 249 20.39 0.56 -4.05
CA MET A 249 19.22 -0.22 -4.48
C MET A 249 18.24 -0.31 -3.32
N GLY A 250 16.97 -0.12 -3.58
CA GLY A 250 15.91 -0.28 -2.58
C GLY A 250 14.68 -1.00 -3.14
N GLY A 251 13.61 -0.97 -2.37
CA GLY A 251 12.32 -1.54 -2.74
C GLY A 251 11.37 -0.53 -3.39
N ASP A 252 10.12 -0.91 -3.40
CA ASP A 252 8.98 -0.20 -3.94
C ASP A 252 8.71 1.16 -3.27
N ALA A 253 9.19 1.36 -2.05
CA ALA A 253 9.07 2.65 -1.36
C ALA A 253 9.98 3.76 -1.95
N LEU A 254 10.73 3.49 -3.01
CA LEU A 254 11.47 4.51 -3.76
C LEU A 254 10.70 5.03 -4.99
N ILE A 255 9.47 4.54 -5.24
CA ILE A 255 8.67 4.92 -6.42
C ILE A 255 7.82 6.17 -6.16
N THR A 256 8.48 7.26 -5.81
CA THR A 256 7.85 8.57 -5.60
C THR A 256 8.76 9.70 -6.05
N GLN A 257 8.21 10.73 -6.68
CA GLN A 257 8.95 11.94 -7.06
C GLN A 257 9.59 12.65 -5.85
N GLU A 258 9.09 12.41 -4.64
CA GLU A 258 9.70 12.95 -3.44
C GLU A 258 11.13 12.42 -3.23
N TYR A 259 11.40 11.15 -3.61
CA TYR A 259 12.76 10.61 -3.60
C TYR A 259 13.72 11.49 -4.42
N TRP A 260 13.33 11.81 -5.67
CA TRP A 260 14.15 12.69 -6.51
C TRP A 260 14.22 14.12 -5.98
N SER A 261 13.14 14.62 -5.41
CA SER A 261 13.14 15.96 -4.78
C SER A 261 14.13 16.06 -3.62
N ILE A 262 14.34 14.95 -2.88
CA ILE A 262 15.33 14.89 -1.79
C ILE A 262 16.75 14.76 -2.35
N THR A 263 16.94 13.88 -3.33
CA THR A 263 18.29 13.54 -3.81
C THR A 263 18.82 14.50 -4.85
N GLY A 264 17.95 15.02 -5.72
CA GLY A 264 18.38 15.67 -6.95
C GLY A 264 19.32 14.76 -7.77
N PRO A 265 20.34 15.32 -8.44
CA PRO A 265 21.30 14.55 -9.24
C PRO A 265 22.08 13.48 -8.45
N ALA A 266 22.17 13.58 -7.11
CA ALA A 266 22.81 12.54 -6.29
C ALA A 266 22.08 11.19 -6.37
N GLY A 267 20.78 11.20 -6.69
CA GLY A 267 19.96 10.00 -6.86
C GLY A 267 20.09 9.32 -8.23
N GLU A 268 20.86 9.89 -9.15
CA GLU A 268 21.10 9.30 -10.47
C GLU A 268 21.64 7.87 -10.36
N GLY A 269 21.07 6.94 -11.10
CA GLY A 269 21.47 5.54 -11.10
C GLY A 269 20.95 4.72 -9.93
N THR A 270 20.15 5.29 -9.01
CA THR A 270 19.50 4.50 -7.96
C THR A 270 18.61 3.43 -8.55
N LEU A 271 18.73 2.22 -8.04
CA LEU A 271 17.94 1.06 -8.44
C LEU A 271 16.80 0.83 -7.44
N MET A 272 15.69 0.30 -7.94
CA MET A 272 14.58 -0.12 -7.08
C MET A 272 13.79 -1.26 -7.72
N THR A 273 13.07 -1.99 -6.90
CA THR A 273 12.11 -2.99 -7.36
C THR A 273 10.69 -2.46 -7.21
N PHE A 274 9.87 -2.66 -8.23
CA PHE A 274 8.43 -2.38 -8.20
C PHE A 274 7.70 -3.35 -9.14
N SER A 275 6.39 -3.48 -8.97
CA SER A 275 5.56 -4.19 -9.94
C SER A 275 5.65 -3.53 -11.32
N PRO A 276 5.38 -4.25 -12.42
CA PRO A 276 5.25 -3.63 -13.74
C PRO A 276 4.32 -2.42 -13.70
N ASP A 277 4.72 -1.33 -14.35
CA ASP A 277 4.04 -0.03 -14.26
C ASP A 277 2.57 -0.13 -14.67
N PRO A 278 1.62 0.00 -13.73
CA PRO A 278 0.19 -0.15 -14.00
C PRO A 278 -0.36 0.94 -14.93
N ARG A 279 0.34 2.08 -15.09
CA ARG A 279 -0.03 3.13 -16.05
C ARG A 279 0.05 2.66 -17.50
N LYS A 280 0.85 1.63 -17.77
CA LYS A 280 0.99 0.99 -19.09
C LYS A 280 -0.10 -0.05 -19.38
N ASN A 281 -0.91 -0.42 -18.38
CA ASN A 281 -2.00 -1.35 -18.57
C ASN A 281 -3.13 -0.69 -19.37
N PRO A 282 -3.59 -1.30 -20.49
CA PRO A 282 -4.71 -0.76 -21.25
C PRO A 282 -5.99 -0.53 -20.43
N ALA A 283 -6.24 -1.36 -19.40
CA ALA A 283 -7.38 -1.19 -18.50
C ALA A 283 -7.31 0.08 -17.64
N ALA A 284 -6.12 0.67 -17.46
CA ALA A 284 -5.92 1.90 -16.73
C ALA A 284 -6.02 3.17 -17.58
N ALA A 285 -6.04 3.06 -18.92
CA ALA A 285 -5.82 4.19 -19.82
C ALA A 285 -6.76 5.37 -19.56
N GLU A 286 -8.05 5.11 -19.35
CA GLU A 286 -9.05 6.16 -19.08
C GLU A 286 -8.86 6.78 -17.69
N VAL A 287 -8.63 5.96 -16.68
CA VAL A 287 -8.38 6.43 -15.30
C VAL A 287 -7.08 7.25 -15.24
N VAL A 288 -6.02 6.80 -15.89
CA VAL A 288 -4.75 7.56 -16.02
C VAL A 288 -5.00 8.92 -16.69
N LYS A 289 -5.82 8.94 -17.75
CA LYS A 289 -6.21 10.22 -18.40
C LYS A 289 -6.95 11.12 -17.43
N ARG A 290 -7.92 10.62 -16.68
CA ARG A 290 -8.68 11.41 -15.68
C ARG A 290 -7.76 12.01 -14.61
N PHE A 291 -6.77 11.26 -14.12
CA PHE A 291 -5.76 11.80 -13.20
C PHE A 291 -4.97 12.94 -13.83
N LYS A 292 -4.50 12.75 -15.06
CA LYS A 292 -3.72 13.78 -15.78
C LYS A 292 -4.55 15.03 -16.07
N ASP A 293 -5.82 14.88 -16.41
CA ASP A 293 -6.74 16.01 -16.60
C ASP A 293 -6.93 16.83 -15.30
N LYS A 294 -6.78 16.20 -14.13
CA LYS A 294 -6.75 16.84 -12.81
C LYS A 294 -5.36 17.36 -12.39
N GLY A 295 -4.34 17.22 -13.25
CA GLY A 295 -2.95 17.62 -12.96
C GLY A 295 -2.24 16.67 -11.97
N ILE A 296 -2.71 15.43 -11.82
CA ILE A 296 -2.15 14.42 -10.93
C ILE A 296 -1.44 13.36 -11.78
N GLU A 297 -0.14 13.12 -11.52
CA GLU A 297 0.56 11.96 -12.07
C GLU A 297 0.23 10.73 -11.19
N PRO A 298 -0.41 9.68 -11.73
CA PRO A 298 -0.78 8.51 -10.94
C PRO A 298 0.41 7.56 -10.75
N GLU A 299 1.45 8.03 -10.05
CA GLU A 299 2.64 7.25 -9.72
C GLU A 299 2.41 6.28 -8.55
N GLY A 300 3.32 5.35 -8.38
CA GLY A 300 3.37 4.47 -7.23
C GLY A 300 2.06 3.73 -6.96
N TYR A 301 1.48 3.98 -5.80
CA TYR A 301 0.32 3.25 -5.29
C TYR A 301 -1.05 3.90 -5.59
N VAL A 302 -1.09 4.99 -6.38
CA VAL A 302 -2.36 5.65 -6.77
C VAL A 302 -3.32 4.65 -7.40
N LEU A 303 -2.87 3.92 -8.44
CA LEU A 303 -3.71 2.94 -9.13
C LEU A 303 -3.99 1.68 -8.31
N TYR A 304 -3.11 1.31 -7.39
CA TYR A 304 -3.36 0.19 -6.46
C TYR A 304 -4.46 0.52 -5.46
N THR A 305 -4.50 1.75 -4.95
CA THR A 305 -5.58 2.18 -4.05
C THR A 305 -6.91 2.25 -4.80
N TYR A 306 -6.90 2.78 -6.02
CA TYR A 306 -8.06 2.75 -6.90
C TYR A 306 -8.55 1.31 -7.12
N ALA A 307 -7.64 0.37 -7.41
CA ALA A 307 -7.95 -1.04 -7.63
C ALA A 307 -8.51 -1.75 -6.38
N ALA A 308 -8.05 -1.38 -5.18
CA ALA A 308 -8.60 -1.92 -3.93
C ALA A 308 -10.09 -1.59 -3.79
N VAL A 309 -10.47 -0.34 -4.08
CA VAL A 309 -11.88 0.09 -4.08
C VAL A 309 -12.66 -0.60 -5.21
N GLN A 310 -12.08 -0.74 -6.42
CA GLN A 310 -12.71 -1.47 -7.53
C GLN A 310 -12.98 -2.95 -7.19
N ALA A 311 -12.01 -3.63 -6.57
CA ALA A 311 -12.15 -5.02 -6.20
C ALA A 311 -13.28 -5.21 -5.18
N TRP A 312 -13.30 -4.36 -4.15
CA TRP A 312 -14.37 -4.37 -3.16
C TRP A 312 -15.74 -4.10 -3.81
N LYS A 313 -15.86 -3.08 -4.67
CA LYS A 313 -17.10 -2.77 -5.41
C LYS A 313 -17.60 -4.00 -6.18
N GLN A 314 -16.72 -4.65 -6.96
CA GLN A 314 -17.09 -5.83 -7.74
C GLN A 314 -17.54 -6.98 -6.84
N ALA A 315 -16.91 -7.16 -5.66
CA ALA A 315 -17.32 -8.16 -4.68
C ALA A 315 -18.71 -7.86 -4.09
N VAL A 316 -18.99 -6.62 -3.73
CA VAL A 316 -20.30 -6.17 -3.22
C VAL A 316 -21.39 -6.38 -4.28
N GLU A 317 -21.13 -6.00 -5.54
CA GLU A 317 -22.09 -6.19 -6.64
C GLU A 317 -22.35 -7.67 -6.92
N LYS A 318 -21.33 -8.52 -6.85
CA LYS A 318 -21.50 -9.97 -6.98
C LYS A 318 -22.27 -10.58 -5.81
N ALA A 319 -21.99 -10.13 -4.60
CA ALA A 319 -22.67 -10.57 -3.39
C ALA A 319 -24.09 -10.03 -3.25
N GLN A 320 -24.43 -8.92 -3.95
CA GLN A 320 -25.65 -8.15 -3.75
C GLN A 320 -25.85 -7.74 -2.28
N SER A 321 -24.76 -7.50 -1.55
CA SER A 321 -24.72 -7.24 -0.13
C SER A 321 -23.45 -6.46 0.24
N THR A 322 -23.52 -5.57 1.23
CA THR A 322 -22.37 -4.91 1.86
C THR A 322 -21.95 -5.60 3.16
N ALA A 323 -22.68 -6.64 3.59
CA ALA A 323 -22.31 -7.39 4.78
C ALA A 323 -20.96 -8.11 4.58
N SER A 324 -20.06 -7.96 5.52
CA SER A 324 -18.66 -8.44 5.41
C SER A 324 -18.57 -9.91 5.03
N ALA A 325 -19.35 -10.79 5.65
CA ALA A 325 -19.32 -12.23 5.36
C ALA A 325 -19.64 -12.56 3.88
N ASP A 326 -20.62 -11.86 3.29
CA ASP A 326 -20.99 -12.03 1.88
C ASP A 326 -19.90 -11.46 0.97
N VAL A 327 -19.36 -10.30 1.31
CA VAL A 327 -18.28 -9.64 0.56
C VAL A 327 -17.00 -10.50 0.59
N VAL A 328 -16.62 -11.03 1.75
CA VAL A 328 -15.47 -11.94 1.91
C VAL A 328 -15.62 -13.18 1.02
N LYS A 329 -16.80 -13.78 1.00
CA LYS A 329 -17.07 -14.92 0.09
C LYS A 329 -16.89 -14.50 -1.37
N ALA A 330 -17.44 -13.36 -1.77
CA ALA A 330 -17.29 -12.84 -3.13
C ALA A 330 -15.85 -12.49 -3.47
N LEU A 331 -15.06 -11.91 -2.52
CA LEU A 331 -13.64 -11.62 -2.70
C LEU A 331 -12.84 -12.90 -3.00
N ASN A 332 -13.12 -13.99 -2.30
CA ASN A 332 -12.44 -15.28 -2.51
C ASN A 332 -12.80 -15.97 -3.83
N ASP A 333 -14.04 -15.78 -4.31
CA ASP A 333 -14.60 -16.49 -5.47
C ASP A 333 -14.57 -15.68 -6.78
N THR A 334 -13.98 -14.47 -6.79
CA THR A 334 -14.01 -13.58 -7.96
C THR A 334 -12.64 -13.44 -8.61
N GLU A 335 -12.60 -13.48 -9.95
CA GLU A 335 -11.51 -12.89 -10.73
C GLU A 335 -11.87 -11.43 -10.99
N PHE A 336 -11.06 -10.53 -10.46
CA PHE A 336 -11.27 -9.08 -10.57
C PHE A 336 -10.68 -8.56 -11.86
N ASN A 337 -11.35 -7.58 -12.47
CA ASN A 337 -10.84 -6.81 -13.60
C ASN A 337 -10.68 -5.35 -13.17
N THR A 338 -9.46 -4.90 -12.98
CA THR A 338 -9.14 -3.61 -12.38
C THR A 338 -8.14 -2.83 -13.20
N VAL A 339 -7.87 -1.58 -12.80
CA VAL A 339 -6.84 -0.72 -13.43
C VAL A 339 -5.42 -1.31 -13.33
N ILE A 340 -5.14 -2.18 -12.36
CA ILE A 340 -3.85 -2.88 -12.25
C ILE A 340 -3.84 -4.22 -13.02
N GLY A 341 -4.93 -4.54 -13.73
CA GLY A 341 -5.11 -5.77 -14.49
C GLY A 341 -6.06 -6.75 -13.81
N LYS A 342 -6.06 -7.98 -14.34
CA LYS A 342 -6.85 -9.07 -13.76
C LYS A 342 -6.09 -9.76 -12.66
N PHE A 343 -6.78 -10.07 -11.57
CA PHE A 343 -6.23 -10.90 -10.50
C PHE A 343 -7.33 -11.66 -9.75
N LYS A 344 -6.90 -12.64 -8.99
CA LYS A 344 -7.72 -13.39 -8.03
C LYS A 344 -6.95 -13.50 -6.72
N PHE A 345 -7.65 -13.41 -5.60
CA PHE A 345 -7.05 -13.67 -4.29
C PHE A 345 -6.84 -15.16 -4.05
N ASN A 346 -5.72 -15.52 -3.43
CA ASN A 346 -5.49 -16.86 -2.90
C ASN A 346 -6.11 -17.00 -1.50
N GLU A 347 -5.95 -18.19 -0.89
CA GLU A 347 -6.48 -18.49 0.44
C GLU A 347 -5.95 -17.57 1.55
N LYS A 348 -4.79 -16.97 1.35
CA LYS A 348 -4.18 -16.02 2.29
C LYS A 348 -4.65 -14.58 2.09
N GLY A 349 -5.38 -14.29 1.01
CA GLY A 349 -5.79 -12.92 0.65
C GLY A 349 -4.74 -12.16 -0.15
N ASP A 350 -3.76 -12.84 -0.75
CA ASP A 350 -2.79 -12.26 -1.68
C ASP A 350 -3.27 -12.37 -3.12
N PRO A 351 -3.01 -11.37 -3.99
CA PRO A 351 -3.37 -11.43 -5.40
C PRO A 351 -2.30 -12.20 -6.21
N ASN A 352 -2.72 -12.82 -7.31
CA ASN A 352 -1.81 -13.40 -8.30
C ASN A 352 -1.35 -12.34 -9.31
N LEU A 353 -0.46 -11.45 -8.89
CA LEU A 353 0.09 -10.39 -9.74
C LEU A 353 1.32 -10.84 -10.55
N PRO A 354 1.68 -10.10 -11.62
CA PRO A 354 2.97 -10.28 -12.31
C PRO A 354 4.14 -10.12 -11.34
N PRO A 355 5.29 -10.77 -11.62
CA PRO A 355 6.49 -10.62 -10.81
C PRO A 355 6.98 -9.17 -10.79
N TYR A 356 7.73 -8.81 -9.74
CA TYR A 356 8.41 -7.52 -9.65
C TYR A 356 9.42 -7.34 -10.79
N ALA A 357 9.63 -6.09 -11.17
CA ALA A 357 10.63 -5.65 -12.13
C ALA A 357 11.67 -4.75 -11.43
N VAL A 358 12.82 -4.56 -12.06
CA VAL A 358 13.85 -3.63 -11.59
C VAL A 358 13.75 -2.33 -12.39
N TYR A 359 13.81 -1.23 -11.67
CA TYR A 359 13.76 0.14 -12.19
C TYR A 359 15.02 0.89 -11.85
N ARG A 360 15.30 1.93 -12.60
CA ARG A 360 16.42 2.84 -12.37
C ARG A 360 15.95 4.29 -12.44
N TRP A 361 16.34 5.08 -11.48
CA TRP A 361 16.20 6.53 -11.51
C TRP A 361 17.22 7.16 -12.48
N SER A 362 16.75 8.01 -13.38
CA SER A 362 17.57 8.74 -14.33
C SER A 362 16.89 10.05 -14.73
N ASN A 363 17.64 11.16 -14.68
CA ASN A 363 17.18 12.50 -15.09
C ASN A 363 15.81 12.91 -14.48
N GLY A 364 15.57 12.59 -13.22
CA GLY A 364 14.35 12.99 -12.51
C GLY A 364 13.13 12.10 -12.74
N THR A 365 13.30 10.99 -13.44
CA THR A 365 12.28 10.00 -13.68
C THR A 365 12.82 8.59 -13.44
N TYR A 366 12.00 7.58 -13.52
CA TYR A 366 12.43 6.20 -13.41
C TYR A 366 11.91 5.37 -14.60
N GLU A 367 12.69 4.40 -14.99
CA GLU A 367 12.37 3.48 -16.08
C GLU A 367 12.60 2.04 -15.65
N GLU A 368 11.77 1.14 -16.16
CA GLU A 368 11.98 -0.29 -16.01
C GLU A 368 13.22 -0.69 -16.83
N ILE A 369 14.13 -1.38 -16.19
CA ILE A 369 15.34 -1.95 -16.83
C ILE A 369 15.22 -3.47 -16.82
N GLY A 370 15.68 -4.13 -17.88
CA GLY A 370 15.67 -5.58 -17.95
C GLY A 370 16.60 -6.21 -16.90
N GLU A 371 16.67 -7.54 -16.90
CA GLU A 371 17.52 -8.33 -15.98
C GLU A 371 19.03 -8.07 -16.11
N GLU A 372 19.46 -7.38 -17.16
CA GLU A 372 20.86 -6.99 -17.36
C GLU A 372 21.11 -5.60 -16.78
N ALA A 373 22.18 -5.48 -15.99
CA ALA A 373 22.63 -4.18 -15.50
C ALA A 373 22.90 -3.26 -16.69
N ALA A 374 22.20 -2.13 -16.75
CA ALA A 374 22.67 -1.04 -17.56
C ALA A 374 24.08 -0.67 -17.03
N LYS A 375 25.08 -0.63 -17.90
CA LYS A 375 26.43 -0.18 -17.55
C LYS A 375 26.30 1.18 -16.85
N PRO A 376 27.05 1.44 -15.76
CA PRO A 376 27.08 2.75 -15.16
C PRO A 376 27.42 3.76 -16.26
N ALA A 377 26.67 4.86 -16.30
CA ALA A 377 27.03 6.00 -17.15
C ALA A 377 28.43 6.44 -16.73
N GLY A 378 29.39 6.33 -17.66
CA GLY A 378 30.81 6.64 -17.46
C GLY A 378 31.05 8.13 -17.26
#